data_539db9a2b2b16dceb0735185b0248295
#
_entry.id   539db9a2b2b16dceb0735185b0248295
#
_cell.length_a   1.000
_cell.length_b   1.000
_cell.length_c   1.000
_cell.angle_alpha   90.00
_cell.angle_beta   90.00
_cell.angle_gamma   90.00
#
_symmetry.space_group_name_H-M   'P 1'
#
loop_
_entity.id
_entity.type
_entity.pdbx_description
1 polymer ?
#
loop_
_entity_poly.entity_id
_entity_poly.type
_entity_poly.pdbx_seq_one_letter_code
_entity_poly.pdbx_strand_id
1 'polypeptide(L)'
;RLLLTGAFHEDGLGDFFDGFGGGRERSQILAIMKDSHVGSYAVLGLILYYLTYWALGTSLPGSWLPAVLFASDITGKVTSLLQVQFLPYARREEDSKIGVTYRKARPLAIYAALAIFLTAQWWALRPIEATPIGGSRLTHFVPLSIFLPILVGGGLIAYLRKRSGGYTGDTCGALCLLSELATLTGFAILYRLGLGV
;
A
#
# COMPACT_ATOMS: atom_id res chain seq x y z
N ARG A 1 1.05 14.60 -0.48
CA ARG A 1 2.07 13.61 -0.10
C ARG A 1 3.36 13.84 -0.87
N LEU A 2 3.39 13.82 -2.22
CA LEU A 2 4.60 13.96 -3.05
C LEU A 2 5.55 15.07 -2.59
N LEU A 3 5.04 16.27 -2.37
CA LEU A 3 5.83 17.42 -1.93
C LEU A 3 6.38 17.25 -0.49
N LEU A 4 5.64 16.56 0.39
CA LEU A 4 6.05 16.38 1.79
C LEU A 4 7.07 15.27 1.96
N THR A 5 6.98 14.21 1.15
CA THR A 5 7.87 13.04 1.26
C THR A 5 8.99 13.04 0.22
N GLY A 6 9.01 14.02 -0.69
CA GLY A 6 9.95 14.02 -1.82
C GLY A 6 9.79 12.82 -2.74
N ALA A 7 8.55 12.32 -2.91
CA ALA A 7 8.23 11.14 -3.72
C ALA A 7 8.91 9.83 -3.26
N PHE A 8 9.32 9.74 -2.00
CA PHE A 8 10.08 8.61 -1.44
C PHE A 8 9.40 7.24 -1.64
N HIS A 9 8.07 7.18 -1.49
CA HIS A 9 7.33 5.93 -1.67
C HIS A 9 7.16 5.59 -3.16
N GLU A 10 6.99 6.59 -3.99
CA GLU A 10 6.86 6.49 -5.44
C GLU A 10 8.16 6.03 -6.11
N ASP A 11 9.30 6.52 -5.62
CA ASP A 11 10.63 6.05 -6.00
C ASP A 11 10.75 4.54 -5.73
N GLY A 12 10.41 4.12 -4.50
CA GLY A 12 10.40 2.70 -4.14
C GLY A 12 9.43 1.86 -4.98
N LEU A 13 8.28 2.39 -5.38
CA LEU A 13 7.35 1.70 -6.29
C LEU A 13 7.93 1.57 -7.70
N GLY A 14 8.60 2.60 -8.20
CA GLY A 14 9.31 2.57 -9.47
C GLY A 14 10.41 1.52 -9.48
N ASP A 15 11.31 1.55 -8.48
CA ASP A 15 12.37 0.56 -8.29
C ASP A 15 11.82 -0.87 -8.18
N PHE A 16 10.67 -1.04 -7.51
CA PHE A 16 9.97 -2.33 -7.45
C PHE A 16 9.51 -2.78 -8.83
N PHE A 17 8.87 -1.93 -9.62
CA PHE A 17 8.42 -2.30 -10.95
C PHE A 17 9.59 -2.66 -11.87
N ASP A 18 10.67 -1.89 -11.86
CA ASP A 18 11.85 -2.20 -12.67
C ASP A 18 12.53 -3.49 -12.20
N GLY A 19 12.73 -3.64 -10.89
CA GLY A 19 13.40 -4.81 -10.35
C GLY A 19 12.67 -6.11 -10.64
N PHE A 20 11.35 -6.14 -10.38
CA PHE A 20 10.55 -7.36 -10.55
C PHE A 20 10.05 -7.57 -11.98
N GLY A 21 9.96 -6.51 -12.79
CA GLY A 21 9.64 -6.59 -14.21
C GLY A 21 10.83 -7.02 -15.06
N GLY A 22 12.04 -6.51 -14.76
CA GLY A 22 13.26 -6.80 -15.53
C GLY A 22 14.08 -7.97 -14.98
N GLY A 23 14.08 -8.20 -13.65
CA GLY A 23 14.90 -9.23 -13.03
C GLY A 23 14.20 -10.61 -12.95
N ARG A 24 14.92 -11.66 -13.30
CA ARG A 24 14.43 -13.05 -13.17
C ARG A 24 14.89 -13.70 -11.87
N GLU A 25 16.13 -13.48 -11.50
CA GLU A 25 16.76 -14.02 -10.32
C GLU A 25 16.89 -12.96 -9.21
N ARG A 26 17.00 -13.40 -7.95
CA ARG A 26 17.15 -12.54 -6.79
C ARG A 26 18.27 -11.50 -6.95
N SER A 27 19.45 -11.92 -7.41
CA SER A 27 20.60 -11.04 -7.60
C SER A 27 20.32 -9.93 -8.61
N GLN A 28 19.67 -10.27 -9.73
CA GLN A 28 19.27 -9.32 -10.77
C GLN A 28 18.23 -8.34 -10.26
N ILE A 29 17.17 -8.83 -9.58
CA ILE A 29 16.13 -7.98 -8.98
C ILE A 29 16.76 -6.93 -8.05
N LEU A 30 17.61 -7.39 -7.11
CA LEU A 30 18.23 -6.50 -6.14
C LEU A 30 19.25 -5.52 -6.76
N ALA A 31 19.93 -5.94 -7.85
CA ALA A 31 20.85 -5.09 -8.61
C ALA A 31 20.08 -3.98 -9.36
N ILE A 32 19.00 -4.32 -10.07
CA ILE A 32 18.16 -3.35 -10.79
C ILE A 32 17.56 -2.34 -9.80
N MET A 33 17.01 -2.80 -8.68
CA MET A 33 16.46 -1.91 -7.65
C MET A 33 17.51 -1.00 -6.96
N LYS A 34 18.80 -1.29 -7.09
CA LYS A 34 19.89 -0.45 -6.57
C LYS A 34 20.35 0.59 -7.60
N ASP A 35 20.06 0.36 -8.87
CA ASP A 35 20.41 1.27 -9.96
C ASP A 35 19.53 2.54 -9.87
N SER A 36 20.14 3.70 -10.01
CA SER A 36 19.43 4.99 -10.00
C SER A 36 18.76 5.35 -11.34
N HIS A 37 18.96 4.53 -12.38
CA HIS A 37 18.31 4.75 -13.67
C HIS A 37 16.87 4.26 -13.64
N VAL A 38 15.97 5.07 -14.19
CA VAL A 38 14.55 4.73 -14.31
C VAL A 38 14.33 3.94 -15.58
N GLY A 39 13.81 2.73 -15.44
CA GLY A 39 13.48 1.87 -16.57
C GLY A 39 12.04 2.01 -17.04
N SER A 40 11.71 1.30 -18.12
CA SER A 40 10.37 1.36 -18.74
C SER A 40 9.28 0.77 -17.85
N TYR A 41 9.59 -0.22 -17.03
CA TYR A 41 8.60 -0.80 -16.10
C TYR A 41 8.22 0.18 -15.00
N ALA A 42 9.18 0.97 -14.46
CA ALA A 42 8.89 2.03 -13.51
C ALA A 42 7.98 3.09 -14.11
N VAL A 43 8.32 3.59 -15.31
CA VAL A 43 7.53 4.62 -16.00
C VAL A 43 6.09 4.15 -16.22
N LEU A 44 5.91 2.97 -16.84
CA LEU A 44 4.58 2.42 -17.11
C LEU A 44 3.82 2.12 -15.81
N GLY A 45 4.48 1.53 -14.82
CA GLY A 45 3.89 1.20 -13.54
C GLY A 45 3.41 2.42 -12.77
N LEU A 46 4.22 3.49 -12.71
CA LEU A 46 3.85 4.74 -12.05
C LEU A 46 2.70 5.46 -12.79
N ILE A 47 2.72 5.48 -14.12
CA ILE A 47 1.60 6.05 -14.90
C ILE A 47 0.31 5.29 -14.60
N LEU A 48 0.33 3.95 -14.63
CA LEU A 48 -0.84 3.13 -14.34
C LEU A 48 -1.31 3.31 -12.88
N TYR A 49 -0.37 3.39 -11.93
CA TYR A 49 -0.70 3.67 -10.53
C TYR A 49 -1.46 4.99 -10.38
N TYR A 50 -0.94 6.09 -10.94
CA TYR A 50 -1.58 7.40 -10.80
C TYR A 50 -2.88 7.52 -11.56
N LEU A 51 -2.99 6.93 -12.75
CA LEU A 51 -4.25 6.90 -13.49
C LEU A 51 -5.32 6.11 -12.72
N THR A 52 -4.95 4.98 -12.13
CA THR A 52 -5.88 4.18 -11.32
C THR A 52 -6.27 4.92 -10.05
N TYR A 53 -5.31 5.51 -9.35
CA TYR A 53 -5.54 6.30 -8.15
C TYR A 53 -6.51 7.47 -8.42
N TRP A 54 -6.28 8.20 -9.50
CA TRP A 54 -7.14 9.30 -9.94
C TRP A 54 -8.55 8.81 -10.32
N ALA A 55 -8.65 7.76 -11.11
CA ALA A 55 -9.94 7.19 -11.53
C ALA A 55 -10.77 6.70 -10.33
N LEU A 56 -10.14 6.02 -9.37
CA LEU A 56 -10.80 5.58 -8.14
C LEU A 56 -11.23 6.78 -7.28
N GLY A 57 -10.36 7.77 -7.09
CA GLY A 57 -10.66 8.96 -6.32
C GLY A 57 -11.84 9.75 -6.89
N THR A 58 -11.86 9.94 -8.22
CA THR A 58 -12.96 10.66 -8.89
C THR A 58 -14.26 9.85 -8.95
N SER A 59 -14.21 8.53 -8.75
CA SER A 59 -15.40 7.69 -8.67
C SER A 59 -16.15 7.75 -7.35
N LEU A 60 -15.54 8.35 -6.32
CA LEU A 60 -16.10 8.48 -4.98
C LEU A 60 -16.76 9.84 -4.77
N PRO A 61 -17.78 9.95 -3.89
CA PRO A 61 -18.34 11.23 -3.51
C PRO A 61 -17.29 12.12 -2.85
N GLY A 62 -17.28 13.42 -3.19
CA GLY A 62 -16.33 14.38 -2.62
C GLY A 62 -16.35 14.45 -1.09
N SER A 63 -17.51 14.22 -0.48
CA SER A 63 -17.66 14.17 0.99
C SER A 63 -16.95 12.98 1.64
N TRP A 64 -16.69 11.90 0.90
CA TRP A 64 -15.99 10.70 1.42
C TRP A 64 -14.47 10.80 1.27
N LEU A 65 -14.01 11.54 0.25
CA LEU A 65 -12.60 11.57 -0.14
C LEU A 65 -11.62 11.84 1.01
N PRO A 66 -11.81 12.86 1.89
CA PRO A 66 -10.82 13.14 2.94
C PRO A 66 -10.64 11.95 3.89
N ALA A 67 -11.74 11.32 4.30
CA ALA A 67 -11.73 10.19 5.22
C ALA A 67 -11.15 8.93 4.56
N VAL A 68 -11.57 8.64 3.32
CA VAL A 68 -11.09 7.48 2.56
C VAL A 68 -9.60 7.60 2.23
N LEU A 69 -9.12 8.77 1.79
CA LEU A 69 -7.72 8.98 1.51
C LEU A 69 -6.85 8.86 2.77
N PHE A 70 -7.32 9.38 3.91
CA PHE A 70 -6.64 9.23 5.18
C PHE A 70 -6.55 7.76 5.62
N ALA A 71 -7.67 7.02 5.55
CA ALA A 71 -7.69 5.60 5.89
C ALA A 71 -6.79 4.76 4.95
N SER A 72 -6.77 5.09 3.66
CA SER A 72 -5.92 4.43 2.67
C SER A 72 -4.42 4.65 2.96
N ASP A 73 -4.03 5.90 3.28
CA ASP A 73 -2.66 6.25 3.63
C ASP A 73 -2.18 5.53 4.92
N ILE A 74 -3.03 5.46 5.94
CA ILE A 74 -2.74 4.70 7.18
C ILE A 74 -2.60 3.21 6.88
N THR A 75 -3.48 2.65 6.04
CA THR A 75 -3.40 1.24 5.63
C THR A 75 -2.07 0.92 4.97
N GLY A 76 -1.62 1.75 4.05
CA GLY A 76 -0.32 1.60 3.39
C GLY A 76 0.84 1.55 4.39
N LYS A 77 0.85 2.44 5.36
CA LYS A 77 1.90 2.49 6.40
C LYS A 77 1.89 1.27 7.31
N VAL A 78 0.71 0.81 7.71
CA VAL A 78 0.58 -0.39 8.56
C VAL A 78 1.00 -1.65 7.82
N THR A 79 0.63 -1.81 6.55
CA THR A 79 1.06 -2.96 5.75
C THR A 79 2.57 -2.97 5.52
N SER A 80 3.19 -1.82 5.29
CA SER A 80 4.67 -1.70 5.24
C SER A 80 5.33 -2.09 6.56
N LEU A 81 4.76 -1.70 7.70
CA LEU A 81 5.24 -2.13 9.02
C LEU A 81 5.16 -3.65 9.16
N LEU A 82 4.06 -4.26 8.75
CA LEU A 82 3.89 -5.71 8.81
C LEU A 82 4.91 -6.45 7.95
N GLN A 83 5.26 -5.94 6.76
CA GLN A 83 6.32 -6.50 5.92
C GLN A 83 7.63 -6.62 6.68
N VAL A 84 8.05 -5.57 7.40
CA VAL A 84 9.28 -5.58 8.23
C VAL A 84 9.21 -6.61 9.36
N GLN A 85 8.01 -6.91 9.88
CA GLN A 85 7.83 -7.94 10.91
C GLN A 85 8.01 -9.35 10.36
N PHE A 86 7.48 -9.63 9.16
CA PHE A 86 7.37 -10.97 8.62
C PHE A 86 8.51 -11.39 7.70
N LEU A 87 9.29 -10.44 7.17
CA LEU A 87 10.38 -10.72 6.26
C LEU A 87 11.75 -10.33 6.86
N PRO A 88 12.83 -11.04 6.49
CA PRO A 88 14.18 -10.55 6.72
C PRO A 88 14.53 -9.43 5.74
N TYR A 89 15.53 -8.63 6.06
CA TYR A 89 16.09 -7.66 5.09
C TYR A 89 16.78 -8.40 3.95
N ALA A 90 16.50 -8.02 2.71
CA ALA A 90 16.96 -8.77 1.53
C ALA A 90 18.41 -8.49 1.12
N ARG A 91 18.96 -7.34 1.51
CA ARG A 91 20.34 -6.94 1.22
C ARG A 91 21.24 -7.14 2.46
N ARG A 92 22.56 -7.12 2.28
CA ARG A 92 23.49 -6.98 3.42
C ARG A 92 23.33 -5.57 4.01
N GLU A 93 23.57 -5.42 5.31
CA GLU A 93 23.48 -4.11 5.98
C GLU A 93 24.37 -3.04 5.33
N GLU A 94 25.54 -3.45 4.88
CA GLU A 94 26.54 -2.62 4.17
C GLU A 94 26.00 -2.07 2.81
N ASP A 95 25.05 -2.78 2.21
CA ASP A 95 24.44 -2.44 0.91
C ASP A 95 23.14 -1.61 1.04
N SER A 96 22.77 -1.21 2.26
CA SER A 96 21.57 -0.40 2.48
C SER A 96 21.79 1.02 1.92
N LYS A 97 20.89 1.49 1.06
CA LYS A 97 20.90 2.87 0.51
C LYS A 97 20.91 3.94 1.62
N ILE A 98 20.36 3.64 2.77
CA ILE A 98 20.16 4.60 3.88
C ILE A 98 21.05 4.28 5.08
N GLY A 99 21.83 3.18 5.06
CA GLY A 99 22.67 2.76 6.20
C GLY A 99 21.88 2.37 7.45
N VAL A 100 20.55 2.24 7.34
CA VAL A 100 19.65 1.90 8.44
C VAL A 100 18.95 0.58 8.14
N THR A 101 19.20 -0.40 9.00
CA THR A 101 18.39 -1.64 8.99
C THR A 101 17.17 -1.41 9.85
N TYR A 102 15.99 -1.59 9.27
CA TYR A 102 14.74 -1.50 10.02
C TYR A 102 14.68 -2.62 11.07
N ARG A 103 14.63 -2.24 12.33
CA ARG A 103 14.43 -3.20 13.43
C ARG A 103 12.95 -3.58 13.50
N LYS A 104 12.70 -4.84 13.87
CA LYS A 104 11.34 -5.29 14.17
C LYS A 104 10.72 -4.42 15.24
N ALA A 105 9.48 -4.00 15.02
CA ALA A 105 8.77 -3.17 15.98
C ALA A 105 8.46 -3.98 17.26
N ARG A 106 8.40 -3.29 18.40
CA ARG A 106 7.95 -3.89 19.67
C ARG A 106 6.47 -4.25 19.56
N PRO A 107 5.99 -5.29 20.24
CA PRO A 107 4.58 -5.69 20.20
C PRO A 107 3.60 -4.53 20.47
N LEU A 108 3.92 -3.68 21.43
CA LEU A 108 3.10 -2.49 21.74
C LEU A 108 2.96 -1.55 20.54
N ALA A 109 4.03 -1.34 19.77
CA ALA A 109 3.97 -0.50 18.57
C ALA A 109 3.11 -1.13 17.47
N ILE A 110 3.10 -2.46 17.36
CA ILE A 110 2.24 -3.18 16.42
C ILE A 110 0.77 -3.03 16.84
N TYR A 111 0.46 -3.22 18.12
CA TYR A 111 -0.91 -3.03 18.62
C TYR A 111 -1.38 -1.59 18.45
N ALA A 112 -0.52 -0.60 18.70
CA ALA A 112 -0.84 0.81 18.47
C ALA A 112 -1.11 1.08 16.98
N ALA A 113 -0.28 0.55 16.07
CA ALA A 113 -0.47 0.69 14.63
C ALA A 113 -1.79 0.05 14.16
N LEU A 114 -2.13 -1.13 14.68
CA LEU A 114 -3.41 -1.79 14.39
C LEU A 114 -4.60 -1.01 14.95
N ALA A 115 -4.49 -0.44 16.14
CA ALA A 115 -5.54 0.40 16.71
C ALA A 115 -5.76 1.67 15.87
N ILE A 116 -4.68 2.34 15.44
CA ILE A 116 -4.76 3.49 14.54
C ILE A 116 -5.40 3.11 13.21
N PHE A 117 -5.01 1.96 12.65
CA PHE A 117 -5.61 1.44 11.41
C PHE A 117 -7.11 1.22 11.56
N LEU A 118 -7.55 0.50 12.58
CA LEU A 118 -8.97 0.22 12.82
C LEU A 118 -9.76 1.50 13.06
N THR A 119 -9.20 2.47 13.80
CA THR A 119 -9.82 3.77 14.06
C THR A 119 -9.96 4.58 12.76
N ALA A 120 -8.93 4.58 11.90
CA ALA A 120 -8.97 5.26 10.61
C ALA A 120 -10.01 4.64 9.67
N GLN A 121 -10.11 3.30 9.60
CA GLN A 121 -11.14 2.62 8.82
C GLN A 121 -12.54 2.94 9.32
N TRP A 122 -12.74 2.87 10.64
CA TRP A 122 -14.02 3.22 11.26
C TRP A 122 -14.42 4.67 10.97
N TRP A 123 -13.47 5.61 11.09
CA TRP A 123 -13.74 7.02 10.77
C TRP A 123 -14.08 7.23 9.29
N ALA A 124 -13.42 6.53 8.37
CA ALA A 124 -13.69 6.61 6.94
C ALA A 124 -15.09 6.08 6.56
N LEU A 125 -15.67 5.22 7.38
CA LEU A 125 -17.02 4.68 7.15
C LEU A 125 -18.13 5.63 7.60
N ARG A 126 -17.85 6.61 8.49
CA ARG A 126 -18.86 7.55 9.04
C ARG A 126 -19.63 8.35 7.98
N PRO A 127 -18.98 8.96 6.96
CA PRO A 127 -19.70 9.65 5.92
C PRO A 127 -20.65 8.73 5.13
N ILE A 128 -20.33 7.44 5.05
CA ILE A 128 -21.11 6.42 4.35
C ILE A 128 -22.37 6.06 5.14
N GLU A 129 -22.25 5.90 6.46
CA GLU A 129 -23.38 5.62 7.37
C GLU A 129 -24.42 6.74 7.36
N ALA A 130 -23.99 7.98 7.15
CA ALA A 130 -24.88 9.14 7.12
C ALA A 130 -25.72 9.23 5.84
N THR A 131 -25.52 8.35 4.86
CA THR A 131 -26.33 8.33 3.64
C THR A 131 -27.61 7.49 3.85
N PRO A 132 -28.77 7.87 3.24
CA PRO A 132 -30.03 7.14 3.39
C PRO A 132 -29.96 5.65 3.00
N ILE A 133 -28.96 5.28 2.22
CA ILE A 133 -28.76 3.93 1.68
C ILE A 133 -27.81 3.11 2.54
N GLY A 134 -26.95 3.79 3.36
CA GLY A 134 -25.86 3.17 4.09
C GLY A 134 -26.27 2.38 5.34
N GLY A 135 -27.33 2.80 6.03
CA GLY A 135 -27.61 2.34 7.39
C GLY A 135 -27.92 0.84 7.56
N SER A 136 -28.39 0.14 6.54
CA SER A 136 -28.78 -1.27 6.66
C SER A 136 -27.83 -2.27 5.98
N ARG A 137 -26.91 -1.79 5.13
CA ARG A 137 -26.03 -2.66 4.33
C ARG A 137 -24.56 -2.58 4.71
N LEU A 138 -24.15 -1.58 5.48
CA LEU A 138 -22.74 -1.34 5.84
C LEU A 138 -22.09 -2.45 6.66
N THR A 139 -22.85 -3.14 7.50
CA THR A 139 -22.34 -4.27 8.30
C THR A 139 -21.81 -5.42 7.43
N HIS A 140 -22.26 -5.53 6.19
CA HIS A 140 -21.79 -6.55 5.25
C HIS A 140 -20.61 -6.07 4.39
N PHE A 141 -20.31 -4.77 4.38
CA PHE A 141 -19.35 -4.17 3.46
C PHE A 141 -18.03 -3.70 4.10
N VAL A 142 -18.00 -3.48 5.41
CA VAL A 142 -16.77 -3.19 6.17
C VAL A 142 -15.62 -4.16 5.84
N PRO A 143 -15.89 -5.47 5.58
CA PRO A 143 -14.83 -6.41 5.23
C PRO A 143 -14.03 -6.06 3.97
N LEU A 144 -14.62 -5.45 2.95
CA LEU A 144 -13.95 -5.33 1.64
C LEU A 144 -12.81 -4.29 1.62
N SER A 145 -13.02 -3.12 2.25
CA SER A 145 -11.98 -2.09 2.36
C SER A 145 -10.80 -2.52 3.24
N ILE A 146 -11.02 -3.51 4.12
CA ILE A 146 -10.01 -4.13 4.98
C ILE A 146 -9.44 -5.40 4.31
N PHE A 147 -10.29 -6.22 3.69
CA PHE A 147 -9.88 -7.50 3.11
C PHE A 147 -8.95 -7.33 1.90
N LEU A 148 -9.25 -6.40 0.98
CA LEU A 148 -8.43 -6.19 -0.21
C LEU A 148 -6.98 -5.79 0.12
N PRO A 149 -6.71 -4.81 0.97
CA PRO A 149 -5.33 -4.48 1.34
C PRO A 149 -4.62 -5.61 2.11
N ILE A 150 -5.33 -6.41 2.91
CA ILE A 150 -4.76 -7.60 3.56
C ILE A 150 -4.39 -8.65 2.51
N LEU A 151 -5.23 -8.89 1.52
CA LEU A 151 -4.96 -9.82 0.42
C LEU A 151 -3.77 -9.37 -0.41
N VAL A 152 -3.73 -8.09 -0.82
CA VAL A 152 -2.63 -7.50 -1.58
C VAL A 152 -1.35 -7.51 -0.76
N GLY A 153 -1.41 -7.06 0.50
CA GLY A 153 -0.27 -7.03 1.40
C GLY A 153 0.31 -8.41 1.69
N GLY A 154 -0.56 -9.36 2.04
CA GLY A 154 -0.16 -10.75 2.30
C GLY A 154 0.40 -11.44 1.05
N GLY A 155 -0.26 -11.25 -0.09
CA GLY A 155 0.20 -11.77 -1.37
C GLY A 155 1.57 -11.21 -1.77
N LEU A 156 1.78 -9.91 -1.59
CA LEU A 156 3.05 -9.27 -1.89
C LEU A 156 4.16 -9.71 -0.93
N ILE A 157 3.89 -9.86 0.36
CA ILE A 157 4.83 -10.42 1.35
C ILE A 157 5.25 -11.83 0.95
N ALA A 158 4.30 -12.69 0.54
CA ALA A 158 4.60 -14.04 0.08
C ALA A 158 5.43 -14.03 -1.22
N TYR A 159 5.10 -13.15 -2.15
CA TYR A 159 5.84 -12.95 -3.40
C TYR A 159 7.27 -12.49 -3.17
N LEU A 160 7.48 -11.50 -2.30
CA LEU A 160 8.80 -11.00 -1.92
C LEU A 160 9.65 -12.07 -1.24
N ARG A 161 9.06 -12.86 -0.34
CA ARG A 161 9.76 -13.99 0.29
C ARG A 161 10.32 -14.96 -0.74
N LYS A 162 9.54 -15.24 -1.79
CA LYS A 162 9.92 -16.18 -2.86
C LYS A 162 10.93 -15.58 -3.84
N ARG A 163 10.76 -14.32 -4.26
CA ARG A 163 11.50 -13.72 -5.36
C ARG A 163 12.77 -12.98 -4.91
N SER A 164 12.69 -12.17 -3.86
CA SER A 164 13.81 -11.38 -3.33
C SER A 164 14.41 -11.96 -2.05
N GLY A 165 13.75 -12.95 -1.44
CA GLY A 165 14.18 -13.55 -0.18
C GLY A 165 13.98 -12.65 1.03
N GLY A 166 13.32 -11.49 0.89
CA GLY A 166 13.11 -10.53 1.95
C GLY A 166 12.63 -9.18 1.42
N TYR A 167 12.63 -8.17 2.30
CA TYR A 167 12.22 -6.81 1.98
C TYR A 167 13.42 -5.87 1.76
N THR A 168 13.18 -4.76 1.05
CA THR A 168 14.06 -3.58 0.95
C THR A 168 13.26 -2.34 1.31
N GLY A 169 13.92 -1.18 1.44
CA GLY A 169 13.21 0.10 1.58
C GLY A 169 12.22 0.35 0.43
N ASP A 170 12.66 0.02 -0.79
CA ASP A 170 11.87 0.20 -2.01
C ASP A 170 10.59 -0.66 -1.98
N THR A 171 10.70 -1.93 -1.53
CA THR A 171 9.52 -2.79 -1.38
C THR A 171 8.58 -2.33 -0.26
N CYS A 172 9.07 -1.58 0.75
CA CYS A 172 8.21 -0.95 1.74
C CYS A 172 7.39 0.18 1.11
N GLY A 173 8.00 1.00 0.25
CA GLY A 173 7.31 2.02 -0.54
C GLY A 173 6.26 1.42 -1.46
N ALA A 174 6.63 0.38 -2.21
CA ALA A 174 5.73 -0.33 -3.11
C ALA A 174 4.52 -0.92 -2.36
N LEU A 175 4.75 -1.61 -1.23
CA LEU A 175 3.67 -2.19 -0.44
C LEU A 175 2.75 -1.12 0.15
N CYS A 176 3.33 0.01 0.60
CA CYS A 176 2.57 1.15 1.08
C CYS A 176 1.57 1.63 0.02
N LEU A 177 2.04 1.92 -1.19
CA LEU A 177 1.22 2.47 -2.27
C LEU A 177 0.22 1.46 -2.85
N LEU A 178 0.60 0.21 -3.02
CA LEU A 178 -0.29 -0.83 -3.52
C LEU A 178 -1.40 -1.18 -2.52
N SER A 179 -1.11 -1.15 -1.21
CA SER A 179 -2.12 -1.35 -0.18
C SER A 179 -3.06 -0.14 -0.04
N GLU A 180 -2.54 1.08 -0.22
CA GLU A 180 -3.34 2.30 -0.33
C GLU A 180 -4.33 2.19 -1.51
N LEU A 181 -3.84 1.80 -2.69
CA LEU A 181 -4.66 1.62 -3.88
C LEU A 181 -5.72 0.52 -3.69
N ALA A 182 -5.37 -0.58 -3.03
CA ALA A 182 -6.30 -1.67 -2.71
C ALA A 182 -7.43 -1.19 -1.76
N THR A 183 -7.09 -0.37 -0.76
CA THR A 183 -8.09 0.22 0.14
C THR A 183 -9.04 1.14 -0.62
N LEU A 184 -8.50 2.03 -1.45
CA LEU A 184 -9.28 2.94 -2.28
C LEU A 184 -10.20 2.17 -3.24
N THR A 185 -9.70 1.07 -3.83
CA THR A 185 -10.48 0.16 -4.66
C THR A 185 -11.64 -0.46 -3.86
N GLY A 186 -11.38 -0.91 -2.63
CA GLY A 186 -12.42 -1.44 -1.75
C GLY A 186 -13.55 -0.44 -1.51
N PHE A 187 -13.22 0.80 -1.20
CA PHE A 187 -14.22 1.87 -1.03
C PHE A 187 -14.97 2.19 -2.33
N ALA A 188 -14.30 2.22 -3.48
CA ALA A 188 -14.94 2.45 -4.77
C ALA A 188 -15.93 1.33 -5.16
N ILE A 189 -15.56 0.07 -4.90
CA ILE A 189 -16.47 -1.07 -5.10
C ILE A 189 -17.66 -0.96 -4.15
N LEU A 190 -17.44 -0.66 -2.87
CA LEU A 190 -18.51 -0.47 -1.88
C LEU A 190 -19.50 0.60 -2.33
N TYR A 191 -18.98 1.73 -2.80
CA TYR A 191 -19.81 2.81 -3.30
C TYR A 191 -20.71 2.34 -4.44
N ARG A 192 -20.14 1.67 -5.45
CA ARG A 192 -20.90 1.18 -6.61
C ARG A 192 -21.92 0.10 -6.27
N LEU A 193 -21.57 -0.86 -5.40
CA LEU A 193 -22.47 -1.95 -4.98
C LEU A 193 -23.54 -1.49 -3.98
N GLY A 194 -23.23 -0.51 -3.13
CA GLY A 194 -24.11 0.00 -2.10
C GLY A 194 -25.16 0.99 -2.61
N LEU A 195 -24.87 1.71 -3.68
CA LEU A 195 -25.70 2.79 -4.17
C LEU A 195 -26.55 2.42 -5.40
N GLY A 196 -26.37 1.21 -5.94
CA GLY A 196 -27.26 0.66 -6.98
C GLY A 196 -27.64 1.69 -8.06
N VAL A 197 -26.63 2.21 -8.77
CA VAL A 197 -26.87 3.00 -9.98
C VAL A 197 -26.89 2.04 -11.15
#